data_31b4d5c06576689cb44f40d91fe84025
#
_entry.id   31b4d5c06576689cb44f40d91fe84025
#
_cell.length_a   1.000
_cell.length_b   1.000
_cell.length_c   1.000
_cell.angle_alpha   90.00
_cell.angle_beta   90.00
_cell.angle_gamma   90.00
#
_symmetry.space_group_name_H-M   'P 1'
#
loop_
_entity.id
_entity.type
_entity.pdbx_description
1 polymer ?
#
loop_
_entity_poly.entity_id
_entity_poly.type
_entity_poly.pdbx_seq_one_letter_code
_entity_poly.pdbx_strand_id
1 'polypeptide(L)' 'MIVSALVVTLSPEPGDRILAITALAADPRLTLGAPAGDRLPVVAETDSTAHGAELCESLGHQLGVLRVDVVAIDFSLESS' A
#
# COMPACT_ATOMS: atom_id res chain seq x y z
N MET A 1 -14.39 -9.36 -0.20
CA MET A 1 -13.16 -8.63 0.18
C MET A 1 -12.07 -8.92 -0.84
N ILE A 2 -11.38 -7.87 -1.23
CA ILE A 2 -10.26 -7.97 -2.17
C ILE A 2 -8.98 -7.74 -1.38
N VAL A 3 -8.01 -8.64 -1.52
CA VAL A 3 -6.70 -8.49 -0.88
C VAL A 3 -5.66 -8.25 -1.97
N SER A 4 -4.95 -7.14 -1.87
CA SER A 4 -3.93 -6.77 -2.84
C SER A 4 -2.58 -6.72 -2.14
N ALA A 5 -1.59 -7.37 -2.74
CA ALA A 5 -0.21 -7.27 -2.28
C ALA A 5 0.48 -6.18 -3.11
N LEU A 6 1.03 -5.21 -2.42
CA LEU A 6 1.65 -4.04 -3.03
C LEU A 6 3.11 -3.94 -2.59
N VAL A 7 3.92 -3.32 -3.43
CA VAL A 7 5.25 -2.88 -3.04
C VAL A 7 5.29 -1.36 -3.23
N VAL A 8 5.50 -0.66 -2.14
CA VAL A 8 5.59 0.81 -2.14
C VAL A 8 7.06 1.19 -2.12
N THR A 9 7.48 1.97 -3.12
CA THR A 9 8.84 2.52 -3.14
C THR A 9 8.82 3.85 -2.42
N LEU A 10 9.62 3.96 -1.39
CA LEU A 10 9.67 5.13 -0.52
C LEU A 10 10.81 6.06 -0.94
N SER A 11 10.63 7.35 -0.64
CA SER A 11 11.69 8.33 -0.81
C SER A 11 12.89 7.97 0.07
N PRO A 12 14.12 8.16 -0.40
CA PRO A 12 15.31 8.00 0.44
C PRO A 12 15.48 9.13 1.45
N GLU A 13 14.73 10.22 1.29
CA GLU A 13 14.78 11.37 2.20
C GLU A 13 14.14 10.96 3.54
N PRO A 14 14.88 11.00 4.68
CA PRO A 14 14.40 10.44 5.94
C PRO A 14 13.10 11.06 6.44
N GLY A 15 12.93 12.37 6.32
CA GLY A 15 11.73 13.05 6.77
C GLY A 15 10.51 12.63 5.97
N ASP A 16 10.62 12.62 4.64
CA ASP A 16 9.53 12.22 3.75
C ASP A 16 9.18 10.75 3.95
N ARG A 17 10.21 9.92 4.15
CA ARG A 17 10.04 8.48 4.39
C ARG A 17 9.23 8.22 5.65
N ILE A 18 9.55 8.91 6.74
CA ILE A 18 8.83 8.77 8.00
C ILE A 18 7.37 9.21 7.84
N LEU A 19 7.14 10.33 7.14
CA LEU A 19 5.78 10.81 6.88
C LEU A 19 4.97 9.79 6.10
N ALA A 20 5.56 9.19 5.07
CA ALA A 20 4.89 8.17 4.27
C ALA A 20 4.53 6.95 5.11
N ILE A 21 5.48 6.41 5.85
CA ILE A 21 5.24 5.22 6.68
C ILE A 21 4.18 5.50 7.72
N THR A 22 4.23 6.66 8.36
CA THR A 22 3.23 7.05 9.37
C THR A 22 1.83 7.14 8.76
N ALA A 23 1.72 7.75 7.58
CA ALA A 23 0.43 7.88 6.90
C ALA A 23 -0.14 6.52 6.50
N LEU A 24 0.72 5.65 5.95
CA LEU A 24 0.29 4.31 5.55
C LEU A 24 -0.12 3.47 6.77
N ALA A 25 0.63 3.56 7.85
CA ALA A 25 0.34 2.81 9.07
C ALA A 25 -0.97 3.26 9.73
N ALA A 26 -1.40 4.49 9.48
CA ALA A 26 -2.64 5.01 10.03
C ALA A 26 -3.89 4.53 9.28
N ASP A 27 -3.74 3.96 8.09
CA ASP A 27 -4.88 3.48 7.30
C ASP A 27 -5.23 2.05 7.73
N PRO A 28 -6.45 1.83 8.26
CA PRO A 28 -6.84 0.51 8.75
C PRO A 28 -6.97 -0.55 7.65
N ARG A 29 -7.05 -0.14 6.39
CA ARG A 29 -7.12 -1.06 5.26
C ARG A 29 -5.75 -1.64 4.90
N LEU A 30 -4.68 -1.08 5.45
CA LEU A 30 -3.31 -1.45 5.10
C LEU A 30 -2.63 -2.19 6.24
N THR A 31 -1.90 -3.24 5.88
CA THR A 31 -0.99 -3.94 6.79
C THR A 31 0.40 -3.84 6.19
N LEU A 32 1.31 -3.22 6.94
CA LEU A 32 2.67 -2.98 6.48
C LEU A 32 3.58 -4.12 6.91
N GLY A 33 4.44 -4.55 5.98
CA GLY A 33 5.52 -5.48 6.29
C GLY A 33 6.79 -4.73 6.68
N ALA A 34 7.88 -5.48 6.84
CA ALA A 34 9.17 -4.90 7.17
C ALA A 34 9.81 -4.27 5.92
N PRO A 35 10.27 -3.02 6.00
CA PRO A 35 10.93 -2.39 4.85
C PRO A 35 12.23 -3.11 4.49
N ALA A 36 12.49 -3.20 3.19
CA ALA A 36 13.75 -3.72 2.67
C ALA A 36 14.34 -2.63 1.77
N GLY A 37 15.31 -1.89 2.27
CA GLY A 37 15.83 -0.71 1.58
C GLY A 37 14.74 0.34 1.42
N ASP A 38 14.50 0.79 0.20
CA ASP A 38 13.46 1.79 -0.09
C ASP A 38 12.11 1.15 -0.43
N ARG A 39 11.98 -0.16 -0.31
CA ARG A 39 10.76 -0.87 -0.64
C ARG A 39 10.02 -1.32 0.60
N LEU A 40 8.73 -1.07 0.62
CA LEU A 40 7.86 -1.43 1.73
C LEU A 40 6.77 -2.36 1.21
N PRO A 41 6.73 -3.62 1.68
CA PRO A 41 5.61 -4.50 1.33
C PRO A 41 4.37 -4.06 2.09
N VAL A 42 3.23 -4.02 1.38
CA VAL A 42 1.96 -3.60 1.97
C VAL A 42 0.88 -4.54 1.48
N VAL A 43 0.00 -4.96 2.39
CA VAL A 43 -1.22 -5.70 2.03
C VAL A 43 -2.40 -4.76 2.23
N ALA A 44 -3.21 -4.61 1.19
CA ALA A 44 -4.39 -3.76 1.22
C ALA A 44 -5.66 -4.62 1.14
N GLU A 45 -6.63 -4.33 2.00
CA GLU A 45 -7.92 -4.99 1.99
C GLU A 45 -9.00 -3.98 1.63
N THR A 46 -9.75 -4.26 0.57
CA THR A 46 -10.80 -3.36 0.08
C THR A 46 -12.05 -4.15 -0.28
N ASP A 47 -13.18 -3.46 -0.39
CA ASP A 47 -14.47 -4.09 -0.68
C ASP A 47 -14.64 -4.43 -2.16
N SER A 48 -13.96 -3.72 -3.04
CA SER A 48 -14.12 -3.88 -4.47
C SER A 48 -12.84 -3.50 -5.21
N THR A 49 -12.77 -3.91 -6.48
CA THR A 49 -11.63 -3.52 -7.33
C THR A 49 -11.56 -2.01 -7.55
N ALA A 50 -12.73 -1.35 -7.62
CA ALA A 50 -12.76 0.10 -7.77
C ALA A 50 -12.16 0.79 -6.54
N HIS A 51 -12.53 0.35 -5.33
CA HIS A 51 -11.95 0.89 -4.11
C HIS A 51 -10.46 0.58 -4.01
N GLY A 52 -10.05 -0.60 -4.45
CA GLY A 52 -8.63 -0.95 -4.49
C GLY A 52 -7.83 -0.05 -5.42
N ALA A 53 -8.37 0.26 -6.60
CA ALA A 53 -7.73 1.16 -7.55
C ALA A 53 -7.63 2.58 -7.00
N GLU A 54 -8.70 3.07 -6.37
CA GLU A 54 -8.69 4.39 -5.73
C GLU A 54 -7.66 4.48 -4.62
N LEU A 55 -7.55 3.43 -3.82
CA LEU A 55 -6.57 3.37 -2.75
C LEU A 55 -5.15 3.42 -3.30
N CYS A 56 -4.85 2.63 -4.33
CA CYS A 56 -3.53 2.64 -4.96
C CYS A 56 -3.19 4.02 -5.52
N GLU A 57 -4.16 4.68 -6.15
CA GLU A 57 -3.96 6.03 -6.66
C GLU A 57 -3.66 7.02 -5.54
N SER A 58 -4.42 6.94 -4.45
CA SER A 58 -4.20 7.78 -3.28
C SER A 58 -2.80 7.58 -2.69
N LEU A 59 -2.36 6.32 -2.60
CA LEU A 59 -1.02 6.01 -2.09
C LEU A 59 0.06 6.61 -2.97
N GLY A 60 -0.13 6.61 -4.28
CA GLY A 60 0.81 7.20 -5.22
C GLY A 60 0.96 8.71 -5.06
N HIS A 61 -0.02 9.37 -4.47
CA HIS A 61 0.03 10.83 -4.22
C HIS A 61 0.52 11.17 -2.81
N GLN A 62 0.76 10.18 -1.97
CA GLN A 62 1.26 10.43 -0.62
C GLN A 62 2.68 10.94 -0.65
N LEU A 63 2.96 12.02 0.09
CA LEU A 63 4.32 12.53 0.22
C LEU A 63 5.25 11.45 0.76
N GLY A 64 6.37 11.26 0.11
CA GLY A 64 7.34 10.25 0.48
C GLY A 64 7.15 8.91 -0.22
N VAL A 65 6.07 8.74 -0.99
CA VAL A 65 5.84 7.57 -1.83
C VAL A 65 6.24 7.93 -3.26
N LEU A 66 7.20 7.21 -3.82
CA LEU A 66 7.66 7.43 -5.18
C LEU A 66 6.91 6.58 -6.19
N ARG A 67 6.50 5.37 -5.78
CA ARG A 67 5.88 4.42 -6.68
C ARG A 67 5.09 3.39 -5.90
N VAL A 68 4.00 2.92 -6.48
CA VAL A 68 3.20 1.82 -5.94
C VAL A 68 3.07 0.76 -7.03
N ASP A 69 3.52 -0.46 -6.74
CA ASP A 69 3.40 -1.59 -7.65
C ASP A 69 2.45 -2.62 -7.06
N VAL A 70 1.44 -3.02 -7.84
CA VAL A 70 0.54 -4.10 -7.45
C VAL A 70 1.17 -5.40 -7.94
N VAL A 71 1.53 -6.29 -7.01
CA VAL A 71 2.22 -7.53 -7.35
C VAL A 71 1.30 -8.74 -7.34
N ALA A 72 0.18 -8.67 -6.63
CA ALA A 72 -0.82 -9.74 -6.63
C ALA A 72 -2.16 -9.22 -6.15
N ILE A 73 -3.25 -9.79 -6.66
CA ILE A 73 -4.60 -9.49 -6.20
C ILE A 73 -5.33 -10.81 -6.00
N ASP A 74 -5.95 -10.99 -4.84
CA ASP A 74 -6.72 -12.17 -4.51
C ASP A 74 -8.19 -11.81 -4.32
N PHE A 75 -9.04 -12.39 -5.14
CA PHE A 75 -10.49 -12.16 -5.12
C PHE A 75 -11.26 -13.31 -4.47
N SER A 76 -10.59 -14.36 -4.09
CA SER A 76 -11.26 -15.62 -3.77
C SER A 76 -11.83 -15.68 -2.35
N LEU A 77 -11.48 -14.74 -1.52
CA LEU A 77 -11.72 -14.84 -0.09
C LEU A 77 -13.18 -14.84 0.30
N GLU A 78 -14.02 -14.13 -0.44
CA GLU A 78 -15.45 -14.06 -0.13
C GLU A 78 -16.27 -15.12 -0.82
N SER A 79 -15.68 -15.97 -1.60
CA SER A 79 -16.40 -17.01 -2.31
C SER A 79 -16.73 -18.21 -1.45
N SER A 80 -16.22 -18.25 -0.28
CA SER A 80 -16.46 -19.34 0.64
C SER A 80 -17.88 -19.41 1.13
#